data_3d2848f679888a1148748942605b9896
#
_entry.id   3d2848f679888a1148748942605b9896
#
_cell.length_a   1.000
_cell.length_b   1.000
_cell.length_c   1.000
_cell.angle_alpha   90.00
_cell.angle_beta   90.00
_cell.angle_gamma   90.00
#
_symmetry.space_group_name_H-M   'P 1'
#
loop_
_entity.id
_entity.type
_entity.pdbx_description
1 polymer ?
#
loop_
_entity_poly.entity_id
_entity_poly.type
_entity_poly.pdbx_seq_one_letter_code
_entity_poly.pdbx_strand_id
1 'polypeptide(L)'
;MSDEWIKIAAPATTSNIGAGFDTFGLAIHEPYDIIEGRKIPSGIVISDIQGPGAESITRDPAKNSVTIAAAEVLKRAGADFGLEVKITKGIRPCSGIGSSGASAAGGAYLAHVLTGEKLSINEVIMCAAAAEGYTSGSIHADNVAPCILGGFTIIRSYEPFEVLKIDPPKDLGLVVALPMRGRSFPTRSR
;
A
#
# COMPACT_ATOMS: atom_id res chain seq x y z
N MET A 1 -16.85 18.05 12.04
CA MET A 1 -15.81 17.08 11.63
C MET A 1 -14.54 17.44 12.39
N SER A 2 -13.80 16.48 12.95
CA SER A 2 -12.52 16.75 13.63
C SER A 2 -11.48 17.14 12.59
N ASP A 3 -10.73 18.20 12.87
CA ASP A 3 -9.59 18.65 12.04
C ASP A 3 -8.33 17.79 12.27
N GLU A 4 -8.51 16.64 12.87
CA GLU A 4 -7.45 15.73 13.30
C GLU A 4 -6.88 14.93 12.10
N TRP A 5 -5.57 15.02 11.93
CA TRP A 5 -4.83 14.24 10.96
C TRP A 5 -4.44 12.89 11.55
N ILE A 6 -4.81 11.81 10.87
CA ILE A 6 -4.31 10.47 11.16
C ILE A 6 -3.07 10.22 10.32
N LYS A 7 -2.07 9.58 10.92
CA LYS A 7 -0.79 9.28 10.29
C LYS A 7 -0.51 7.79 10.29
N ILE A 8 -0.27 7.23 9.12
CA ILE A 8 0.03 5.81 8.89
C ILE A 8 1.43 5.68 8.32
N ALA A 9 2.24 4.80 8.92
CA ALA A 9 3.51 4.38 8.38
C ALA A 9 3.30 3.09 7.56
N ALA A 10 3.65 3.13 6.28
CA ALA A 10 3.52 2.01 5.35
C ALA A 10 4.93 1.50 4.97
N PRO A 11 5.40 0.38 5.55
CA PRO A 11 6.76 -0.11 5.34
C PRO A 11 6.99 -0.62 3.92
N ALA A 12 8.25 -0.60 3.50
CA ALA A 12 8.70 -1.31 2.32
C ALA A 12 8.48 -2.83 2.48
N THR A 13 8.42 -3.53 1.36
CA THR A 13 8.23 -4.98 1.34
C THR A 13 9.13 -5.63 0.29
N THR A 14 9.44 -6.89 0.48
CA THR A 14 9.98 -7.75 -0.55
C THR A 14 9.04 -8.93 -0.76
N SER A 15 8.84 -9.33 -2.01
CA SER A 15 7.95 -10.42 -2.38
C SER A 15 8.65 -11.41 -3.33
N ASN A 16 7.95 -12.45 -3.77
CA ASN A 16 8.49 -13.46 -4.70
C ASN A 16 9.73 -14.17 -4.17
N ILE A 17 9.79 -14.42 -2.86
CA ILE A 17 10.96 -14.97 -2.18
C ILE A 17 11.10 -16.44 -2.52
N GLY A 18 12.18 -16.80 -3.22
CA GLY A 18 12.48 -18.19 -3.63
C GLY A 18 11.36 -18.78 -4.49
N ALA A 19 10.72 -19.86 -4.03
CA ALA A 19 9.62 -20.54 -4.72
C ALA A 19 8.25 -19.85 -4.54
N GLY A 20 8.19 -18.75 -3.80
CA GLY A 20 6.94 -18.08 -3.41
C GLY A 20 6.47 -16.98 -4.37
N PHE A 21 6.58 -17.18 -5.69
CA PHE A 21 6.12 -16.23 -6.69
C PHE A 21 4.63 -15.90 -6.49
N ASP A 22 4.29 -14.60 -6.43
CA ASP A 22 2.95 -14.06 -6.16
C ASP A 22 2.28 -14.59 -4.86
N THR A 23 3.07 -15.24 -3.99
CA THR A 23 2.56 -15.91 -2.78
C THR A 23 3.22 -15.41 -1.51
N PHE A 24 4.55 -15.23 -1.51
CA PHE A 24 5.31 -14.86 -0.31
C PHE A 24 5.62 -13.37 -0.30
N GLY A 25 5.41 -12.75 0.85
CA GLY A 25 5.80 -11.37 1.10
C GLY A 25 6.39 -11.18 2.48
N LEU A 26 7.30 -10.22 2.61
CA LEU A 26 7.96 -9.88 3.87
C LEU A 26 7.99 -8.36 4.04
N ALA A 27 7.53 -7.86 5.19
CA ALA A 27 7.68 -6.47 5.55
C ALA A 27 9.14 -6.15 5.92
N ILE A 28 9.62 -5.00 5.47
CA ILE A 28 10.95 -4.49 5.75
C ILE A 28 10.80 -3.31 6.71
N HIS A 29 11.57 -3.28 7.81
CA HIS A 29 11.42 -2.26 8.83
C HIS A 29 11.63 -0.83 8.29
N GLU A 30 12.61 -0.63 7.41
CA GLU A 30 12.94 0.64 6.75
C GLU A 30 13.38 0.37 5.31
N PRO A 31 13.10 1.30 4.37
CA PRO A 31 12.34 2.55 4.50
C PRO A 31 10.83 2.35 4.55
N TYR A 32 10.07 3.40 4.88
CA TYR A 32 8.60 3.40 4.86
C TYR A 32 8.06 4.72 4.29
N ASP A 33 6.85 4.67 3.74
CA ASP A 33 6.09 5.86 3.38
C ASP A 33 5.24 6.33 4.56
N ILE A 34 4.96 7.63 4.63
CA ILE A 34 3.99 8.19 5.55
C ILE A 34 2.80 8.68 4.76
N ILE A 35 1.62 8.17 5.11
CA ILE A 35 0.34 8.61 4.57
C ILE A 35 -0.44 9.28 5.68
N GLU A 36 -0.70 10.58 5.52
CA GLU A 36 -1.50 11.35 6.47
C GLU A 36 -2.84 11.70 5.84
N GLY A 37 -3.91 11.66 6.61
CA GLY A 37 -5.22 12.03 6.10
C GLY A 37 -6.19 12.50 7.14
N ARG A 38 -7.18 13.27 6.69
CA ARG A 38 -8.31 13.74 7.49
C ARG A 38 -9.60 13.68 6.70
N LYS A 39 -10.72 13.68 7.42
CA LYS A 39 -12.05 13.73 6.82
C LYS A 39 -12.34 15.10 6.24
N ILE A 40 -12.92 15.13 5.06
CA ILE A 40 -13.50 16.32 4.43
C ILE A 40 -14.96 16.05 4.05
N PRO A 41 -15.78 17.06 3.72
CA PRO A 41 -17.20 16.86 3.42
C PRO A 41 -17.48 15.89 2.28
N SER A 42 -16.68 15.91 1.20
CA SER A 42 -16.85 15.00 0.07
C SER A 42 -15.62 14.98 -0.83
N GLY A 43 -15.53 13.93 -1.67
CA GLY A 43 -14.44 13.77 -2.64
C GLY A 43 -13.13 13.30 -1.99
N ILE A 44 -12.10 13.13 -2.83
CA ILE A 44 -10.75 12.81 -2.38
C ILE A 44 -9.77 13.81 -2.98
N VAL A 45 -8.92 14.39 -2.15
CA VAL A 45 -7.93 15.40 -2.54
C VAL A 45 -6.55 15.01 -2.05
N ILE A 46 -5.56 15.11 -2.91
CA ILE A 46 -4.14 15.00 -2.53
C ILE A 46 -3.60 16.42 -2.40
N SER A 47 -3.44 16.89 -1.15
CA SER A 47 -2.96 18.25 -0.88
C SER A 47 -1.45 18.36 -1.00
N ASP A 48 -0.70 17.29 -0.71
CA ASP A 48 0.75 17.31 -0.84
C ASP A 48 1.37 15.94 -1.14
N ILE A 49 2.49 15.95 -1.88
CA ILE A 49 3.35 14.78 -2.12
C ILE A 49 4.80 15.22 -1.99
N GLN A 50 5.54 14.59 -1.10
CA GLN A 50 6.94 14.90 -0.81
C GLN A 50 7.82 13.63 -0.82
N GLY A 51 9.15 13.82 -0.81
CA GLY A 51 10.14 12.77 -0.66
C GLY A 51 10.72 12.25 -1.98
N PRO A 52 11.55 11.20 -1.94
CA PRO A 52 12.27 10.69 -3.10
C PRO A 52 11.34 10.23 -4.24
N GLY A 53 11.45 10.85 -5.42
CA GLY A 53 10.65 10.51 -6.60
C GLY A 53 9.23 11.06 -6.59
N ALA A 54 8.89 11.97 -5.68
CA ALA A 54 7.57 12.59 -5.57
C ALA A 54 7.12 13.28 -6.88
N GLU A 55 8.07 13.81 -7.64
CA GLU A 55 7.84 14.46 -8.94
C GLU A 55 7.25 13.53 -10.01
N SER A 56 7.44 12.21 -9.84
CA SER A 56 6.90 11.20 -10.76
C SER A 56 5.51 10.67 -10.37
N ILE A 57 5.00 11.09 -9.19
CA ILE A 57 3.76 10.58 -8.64
C ILE A 57 2.61 11.52 -9.00
N THR A 58 1.55 10.97 -9.61
CA THR A 58 0.39 11.73 -10.00
C THR A 58 -0.39 12.28 -8.80
N ARG A 59 -0.85 13.53 -8.90
CA ARG A 59 -1.79 14.15 -7.95
C ARG A 59 -3.26 13.92 -8.34
N ASP A 60 -3.53 13.25 -9.46
CA ASP A 60 -4.88 12.86 -9.86
C ASP A 60 -5.38 11.74 -8.94
N PRO A 61 -6.41 11.97 -8.10
CA PRO A 61 -6.90 10.97 -7.15
C PRO A 61 -7.43 9.69 -7.83
N ALA A 62 -7.85 9.78 -9.09
CA ALA A 62 -8.32 8.63 -9.84
C ALA A 62 -7.20 7.72 -10.37
N LYS A 63 -5.93 8.15 -10.26
CA LYS A 63 -4.76 7.44 -10.79
C LYS A 63 -3.67 7.17 -9.74
N ASN A 64 -3.86 7.65 -8.52
CA ASN A 64 -2.88 7.48 -7.45
C ASN A 64 -3.26 6.27 -6.59
N SER A 65 -2.33 5.34 -6.36
CA SER A 65 -2.58 4.10 -5.63
C SER A 65 -3.10 4.33 -4.20
N VAL A 66 -2.63 5.38 -3.50
CA VAL A 66 -3.10 5.73 -2.15
C VAL A 66 -4.59 6.03 -2.17
N THR A 67 -5.01 6.89 -3.09
CA THR A 67 -6.39 7.39 -3.14
C THR A 67 -7.35 6.38 -3.78
N ILE A 68 -6.91 5.58 -4.73
CA ILE A 68 -7.71 4.48 -5.29
C ILE A 68 -8.02 3.45 -4.20
N ALA A 69 -7.00 3.02 -3.43
CA ALA A 69 -7.19 2.07 -2.35
C ALA A 69 -8.07 2.64 -1.23
N ALA A 70 -7.86 3.91 -0.84
CA ALA A 70 -8.69 4.59 0.14
C ALA A 70 -10.15 4.71 -0.33
N ALA A 71 -10.38 5.07 -1.59
CA ALA A 71 -11.72 5.17 -2.17
C ALA A 71 -12.49 3.84 -2.11
N GLU A 72 -11.82 2.72 -2.38
CA GLU A 72 -12.43 1.41 -2.31
C GLU A 72 -12.84 1.04 -0.88
N VAL A 73 -12.00 1.36 0.12
CA VAL A 73 -12.34 1.17 1.54
C VAL A 73 -13.51 2.07 1.95
N LEU A 74 -13.47 3.37 1.62
CA LEU A 74 -14.57 4.30 1.94
C LEU A 74 -15.89 3.82 1.35
N LYS A 75 -15.88 3.37 0.10
CA LYS A 75 -17.05 2.84 -0.59
C LYS A 75 -17.62 1.61 0.10
N ARG A 76 -16.78 0.60 0.40
CA ARG A 76 -17.22 -0.64 1.07
C ARG A 76 -17.69 -0.41 2.48
N ALA A 77 -17.09 0.52 3.21
CA ALA A 77 -17.49 0.90 4.56
C ALA A 77 -18.76 1.77 4.60
N GLY A 78 -19.30 2.20 3.46
CA GLY A 78 -20.45 3.09 3.37
C GLY A 78 -20.16 4.47 4.01
N ALA A 79 -18.97 5.02 3.78
CA ALA A 79 -18.58 6.31 4.33
C ALA A 79 -19.37 7.46 3.67
N ASP A 80 -19.81 8.41 4.48
CA ASP A 80 -20.54 9.63 4.08
C ASP A 80 -19.66 10.89 4.05
N PHE A 81 -18.35 10.69 4.07
CA PHE A 81 -17.34 11.75 4.05
C PHE A 81 -16.29 11.50 2.97
N GLY A 82 -15.58 12.56 2.61
CA GLY A 82 -14.42 12.52 1.74
C GLY A 82 -13.09 12.49 2.50
N LEU A 83 -11.97 12.50 1.76
CA LEU A 83 -10.64 12.34 2.31
C LEU A 83 -9.67 13.38 1.73
N GLU A 84 -8.97 14.11 2.59
CA GLU A 84 -7.77 14.87 2.22
C GLU A 84 -6.53 14.07 2.64
N VAL A 85 -5.56 13.93 1.71
CA VAL A 85 -4.37 13.09 1.91
C VAL A 85 -3.10 13.88 1.64
N LYS A 86 -2.09 13.66 2.48
CA LYS A 86 -0.68 14.01 2.25
C LYS A 86 0.15 12.74 2.17
N ILE A 87 1.11 12.71 1.25
CA ILE A 87 1.96 11.56 1.01
C ILE A 87 3.43 11.98 1.17
N THR A 88 4.12 11.39 2.12
CA THR A 88 5.57 11.54 2.24
C THR A 88 6.24 10.21 1.87
N LYS A 89 6.89 10.19 0.72
CA LYS A 89 7.62 9.00 0.24
C LYS A 89 8.93 8.83 0.99
N GLY A 90 9.14 7.66 1.59
CA GLY A 90 10.43 7.17 2.03
C GLY A 90 10.94 6.08 1.09
N ILE A 91 10.01 5.42 0.39
CA ILE A 91 10.28 4.36 -0.57
C ILE A 91 10.28 4.94 -1.99
N ARG A 92 11.44 4.97 -2.64
CA ARG A 92 11.55 5.50 -4.00
C ARG A 92 10.69 4.67 -4.97
N PRO A 93 9.87 5.29 -5.83
CA PRO A 93 9.16 4.59 -6.89
C PRO A 93 10.09 3.78 -7.78
N CYS A 94 9.63 2.62 -8.25
CA CYS A 94 10.39 1.69 -9.10
C CYS A 94 11.68 1.15 -8.48
N SER A 95 11.83 1.18 -7.16
CA SER A 95 12.99 0.64 -6.45
C SER A 95 13.00 -0.89 -6.32
N GLY A 96 11.87 -1.57 -6.57
CA GLY A 96 11.74 -3.01 -6.43
C GLY A 96 11.46 -3.50 -4.99
N ILE A 97 11.19 -2.58 -4.06
CA ILE A 97 10.85 -2.89 -2.66
C ILE A 97 9.42 -2.46 -2.29
N GLY A 98 8.47 -2.76 -3.16
CA GLY A 98 7.05 -2.62 -2.87
C GLY A 98 6.51 -1.19 -2.74
N SER A 99 7.14 -0.17 -3.41
CA SER A 99 6.72 1.24 -3.26
C SER A 99 5.24 1.48 -3.62
N SER A 100 4.72 0.83 -4.66
CA SER A 100 3.32 0.93 -5.06
C SER A 100 2.42 0.22 -4.05
N GLY A 101 2.79 -1.00 -3.64
CA GLY A 101 2.08 -1.76 -2.61
C GLY A 101 2.01 -1.02 -1.27
N ALA A 102 3.10 -0.36 -0.84
CA ALA A 102 3.11 0.47 0.36
C ALA A 102 2.16 1.67 0.24
N SER A 103 2.13 2.33 -0.92
CA SER A 103 1.20 3.42 -1.18
C SER A 103 -0.26 2.94 -1.11
N ALA A 104 -0.60 1.83 -1.77
CA ALA A 104 -1.95 1.25 -1.74
C ALA A 104 -2.34 0.78 -0.33
N ALA A 105 -1.44 0.07 0.35
CA ALA A 105 -1.64 -0.41 1.73
C ALA A 105 -1.87 0.75 2.71
N GLY A 106 -1.01 1.79 2.65
CA GLY A 106 -1.14 2.97 3.50
C GLY A 106 -2.44 3.72 3.29
N GLY A 107 -2.87 3.89 2.03
CA GLY A 107 -4.15 4.52 1.69
C GLY A 107 -5.36 3.74 2.18
N ALA A 108 -5.37 2.43 1.95
CA ALA A 108 -6.44 1.55 2.43
C ALA A 108 -6.52 1.54 3.97
N TYR A 109 -5.38 1.40 4.65
CA TYR A 109 -5.35 1.35 6.11
C TYR A 109 -5.74 2.69 6.75
N LEU A 110 -5.32 3.83 6.16
CA LEU A 110 -5.76 5.16 6.57
C LEU A 110 -7.29 5.29 6.52
N ALA A 111 -7.89 4.92 5.39
CA ALA A 111 -9.35 4.96 5.22
C ALA A 111 -10.06 4.00 6.20
N HIS A 112 -9.50 2.83 6.45
CA HIS A 112 -10.00 1.86 7.43
C HIS A 112 -10.08 2.49 8.84
N VAL A 113 -9.00 3.09 9.32
CA VAL A 113 -8.99 3.79 10.62
C VAL A 113 -10.00 4.93 10.64
N LEU A 114 -10.05 5.75 9.60
CA LEU A 114 -10.98 6.90 9.53
C LEU A 114 -12.46 6.47 9.47
N THR A 115 -12.77 5.28 8.95
CA THR A 115 -14.14 4.73 8.96
C THR A 115 -14.51 4.05 10.29
N GLY A 116 -13.60 4.00 11.26
CA GLY A 116 -13.81 3.33 12.55
C GLY A 116 -13.68 1.81 12.44
N GLU A 117 -12.79 1.35 11.59
CA GLU A 117 -12.42 -0.08 11.40
C GLU A 117 -13.61 -0.98 11.05
N LYS A 118 -14.50 -0.49 10.19
CA LYS A 118 -15.74 -1.22 9.82
C LYS A 118 -15.51 -2.48 8.99
N LEU A 119 -14.38 -2.57 8.27
CA LEU A 119 -14.03 -3.73 7.45
C LEU A 119 -13.12 -4.68 8.22
N SER A 120 -13.13 -5.96 7.88
CA SER A 120 -12.09 -6.88 8.32
C SER A 120 -10.74 -6.55 7.67
N ILE A 121 -9.63 -6.93 8.31
CA ILE A 121 -8.30 -6.66 7.78
C ILE A 121 -8.08 -7.33 6.41
N ASN A 122 -8.68 -8.50 6.16
CA ASN A 122 -8.64 -9.18 4.87
C ASN A 122 -9.34 -8.36 3.78
N GLU A 123 -10.45 -7.71 4.09
CA GLU A 123 -11.15 -6.82 3.16
C GLU A 123 -10.31 -5.58 2.85
N VAL A 124 -9.60 -5.02 3.85
CA VAL A 124 -8.68 -3.90 3.66
C VAL A 124 -7.53 -4.29 2.74
N ILE A 125 -6.92 -5.47 2.95
CA ILE A 125 -5.86 -6.01 2.08
C ILE A 125 -6.38 -6.15 0.64
N MET A 126 -7.59 -6.67 0.46
CA MET A 126 -8.17 -6.84 -0.88
C MET A 126 -8.51 -5.51 -1.56
N CYS A 127 -8.93 -4.48 -0.80
CA CYS A 127 -9.09 -3.13 -1.34
C CYS A 127 -7.75 -2.56 -1.86
N ALA A 128 -6.68 -2.74 -1.10
CA ALA A 128 -5.35 -2.30 -1.49
C ALA A 128 -4.80 -3.11 -2.68
N ALA A 129 -4.99 -4.43 -2.69
CA ALA A 129 -4.58 -5.30 -3.80
C ALA A 129 -5.34 -4.98 -5.11
N ALA A 130 -6.62 -4.60 -5.02
CA ALA A 130 -7.40 -4.14 -6.16
C ALA A 130 -6.84 -2.84 -6.75
N ALA A 131 -6.36 -1.91 -5.91
CA ALA A 131 -5.70 -0.69 -6.37
C ALA A 131 -4.35 -0.98 -7.07
N GLU A 132 -3.58 -1.95 -6.60
CA GLU A 132 -2.39 -2.45 -7.30
C GLU A 132 -2.77 -3.05 -8.66
N GLY A 133 -3.82 -3.86 -8.71
CA GLY A 133 -4.33 -4.43 -9.96
C GLY A 133 -4.74 -3.40 -11.00
N TYR A 134 -5.27 -2.25 -10.57
CA TYR A 134 -5.62 -1.15 -11.46
C TYR A 134 -4.38 -0.54 -12.13
N THR A 135 -3.24 -0.51 -11.44
CA THR A 135 -1.99 0.05 -11.96
C THR A 135 -1.11 -0.99 -12.67
N SER A 136 -1.12 -2.25 -12.25
CA SER A 136 -0.26 -3.33 -12.75
C SER A 136 -0.96 -4.30 -13.72
N GLY A 137 -2.29 -4.31 -13.76
CA GLY A 137 -3.10 -5.17 -14.61
C GLY A 137 -3.48 -6.54 -14.01
N SER A 138 -3.02 -6.84 -12.80
CA SER A 138 -3.40 -8.07 -12.07
C SER A 138 -3.41 -7.80 -10.55
N ILE A 139 -4.30 -8.51 -9.84
CA ILE A 139 -4.44 -8.36 -8.39
C ILE A 139 -3.36 -9.19 -7.72
N HIS A 140 -2.45 -8.53 -7.01
CA HIS A 140 -1.40 -9.16 -6.22
C HIS A 140 -1.41 -8.61 -4.79
N ALA A 141 -1.45 -9.48 -3.81
CA ALA A 141 -1.46 -9.11 -2.39
C ALA A 141 -0.11 -9.36 -1.69
N ASP A 142 0.87 -9.93 -2.37
CA ASP A 142 2.17 -10.35 -1.83
C ASP A 142 3.03 -9.21 -1.30
N ASN A 143 2.84 -7.98 -1.78
CA ASN A 143 3.45 -6.77 -1.22
C ASN A 143 2.50 -6.04 -0.24
N VAL A 144 1.21 -6.03 -0.52
CA VAL A 144 0.20 -5.32 0.27
C VAL A 144 -0.03 -5.99 1.62
N ALA A 145 -0.17 -7.32 1.63
CA ALA A 145 -0.44 -8.08 2.85
C ALA A 145 0.66 -7.91 3.91
N PRO A 146 1.96 -8.08 3.61
CA PRO A 146 3.00 -7.85 4.61
C PRO A 146 3.11 -6.39 5.02
N CYS A 147 2.82 -5.42 4.13
CA CYS A 147 2.80 -4.01 4.49
C CYS A 147 1.75 -3.70 5.57
N ILE A 148 0.57 -4.33 5.51
CA ILE A 148 -0.53 -4.13 6.47
C ILE A 148 -0.34 -4.97 7.73
N LEU A 149 0.02 -6.25 7.57
CA LEU A 149 0.09 -7.20 8.69
C LEU A 149 1.44 -7.19 9.41
N GLY A 150 2.49 -6.75 8.73
CA GLY A 150 3.88 -6.95 9.17
C GLY A 150 4.33 -8.41 9.05
N GLY A 151 5.62 -8.65 9.29
CA GLY A 151 6.21 -9.98 9.29
C GLY A 151 6.26 -10.64 7.91
N PHE A 152 6.32 -11.97 7.89
CA PHE A 152 6.27 -12.78 6.69
C PHE A 152 4.83 -13.22 6.42
N THR A 153 4.36 -13.07 5.19
CA THR A 153 3.00 -13.43 4.80
C THR A 153 2.99 -14.44 3.67
N ILE A 154 2.01 -15.33 3.71
CA ILE A 154 1.74 -16.34 2.69
C ILE A 154 0.32 -16.16 2.20
N ILE A 155 0.13 -15.81 0.93
CA ILE A 155 -1.18 -15.78 0.30
C ILE A 155 -1.56 -17.22 -0.03
N ARG A 156 -2.53 -17.76 0.70
CA ARG A 156 -3.00 -19.15 0.57
C ARG A 156 -4.04 -19.28 -0.53
N SER A 157 -4.94 -18.30 -0.65
CA SER A 157 -6.03 -18.30 -1.62
C SER A 157 -6.52 -16.88 -1.86
N TYR A 158 -7.07 -16.63 -3.04
CA TYR A 158 -7.77 -15.39 -3.39
C TYR A 158 -9.31 -15.55 -3.33
N GLU A 159 -9.84 -16.78 -3.39
CA GLU A 159 -11.28 -17.09 -3.35
C GLU A 159 -11.56 -18.35 -2.50
N PRO A 160 -11.98 -18.21 -1.22
CA PRO A 160 -11.99 -16.97 -0.43
C PRO A 160 -10.57 -16.45 -0.16
N PHE A 161 -10.43 -15.14 0.08
CA PHE A 161 -9.12 -14.59 0.38
C PHE A 161 -8.62 -15.07 1.74
N GLU A 162 -7.47 -15.74 1.72
CA GLU A 162 -6.80 -16.26 2.90
C GLU A 162 -5.31 -15.88 2.89
N VAL A 163 -4.87 -15.27 3.96
CA VAL A 163 -3.46 -14.93 4.19
C VAL A 163 -3.00 -15.46 5.54
N LEU A 164 -1.83 -16.06 5.57
CA LEU A 164 -1.16 -16.48 6.80
C LEU A 164 -0.05 -15.49 7.12
N LYS A 165 0.06 -15.11 8.39
CA LYS A 165 1.17 -14.32 8.91
C LYS A 165 2.06 -15.22 9.76
N ILE A 166 3.37 -15.10 9.55
CA ILE A 166 4.41 -15.76 10.34
C ILE A 166 5.35 -14.68 10.85
N ASP A 167 5.58 -14.64 12.15
CA ASP A 167 6.59 -13.74 12.69
C ASP A 167 7.99 -14.30 12.39
N PRO A 168 8.85 -13.53 11.71
CA PRO A 168 10.20 -13.98 11.41
C PRO A 168 11.03 -14.11 12.69
N PRO A 169 12.10 -14.94 12.69
CA PRO A 169 13.04 -14.99 13.80
C PRO A 169 13.56 -13.59 14.16
N LYS A 170 13.74 -13.32 15.46
CA LYS A 170 14.15 -11.98 15.95
C LYS A 170 15.56 -11.57 15.49
N ASP A 171 16.39 -12.54 15.16
CA ASP A 171 17.76 -12.40 14.69
C ASP A 171 17.89 -12.48 13.16
N LEU A 172 16.76 -12.50 12.43
CA LEU A 172 16.77 -12.48 10.97
C LEU A 172 17.32 -11.15 10.47
N GLY A 173 18.47 -11.22 9.80
CA GLY A 173 19.04 -10.07 9.07
C GLY A 173 18.61 -10.09 7.60
N LEU A 174 18.15 -8.94 7.09
CA LEU A 174 17.82 -8.76 5.68
C LEU A 174 18.75 -7.72 5.07
N VAL A 175 19.40 -8.06 3.95
CA VAL A 175 20.21 -7.13 3.17
C VAL A 175 19.51 -6.85 1.85
N VAL A 176 19.20 -5.58 1.60
CA VAL A 176 18.57 -5.13 0.36
C VAL A 176 19.55 -4.27 -0.43
N ALA A 177 19.88 -4.69 -1.64
CA ALA A 177 20.71 -3.93 -2.56
C ALA A 177 19.86 -3.17 -3.58
N LEU A 178 19.86 -1.85 -3.51
CA LEU A 178 19.15 -0.98 -4.44
C LEU A 178 20.11 -0.39 -5.47
N PRO A 179 19.98 -0.70 -6.77
CA PRO A 179 20.84 -0.09 -7.78
C PRO A 179 20.55 1.42 -7.90
N MET A 180 21.59 2.23 -7.99
CA MET A 180 21.48 3.71 -8.11
C MET A 180 20.82 4.17 -9.42
N ARG A 181 20.80 3.33 -10.45
CA ARG A 181 20.10 3.60 -11.71
C ARG A 181 18.71 2.97 -11.65
N GLY A 182 17.67 3.80 -11.73
CA GLY A 182 16.29 3.31 -11.89
C GLY A 182 16.20 2.39 -13.11
N ARG A 183 15.75 1.15 -12.91
CA ARG A 183 15.35 0.32 -14.02
C ARG A 183 14.05 0.90 -14.57
N SER A 184 14.09 1.39 -15.81
CA SER A 184 12.87 1.43 -16.60
C SER A 184 12.52 -0.03 -16.88
N PHE A 185 11.49 -0.57 -16.22
CA PHE A 185 10.93 -1.84 -16.66
C PHE A 185 10.38 -1.60 -18.07
N PRO A 186 10.75 -2.42 -19.06
CA PRO A 186 10.11 -2.32 -20.36
C PRO A 186 8.61 -2.54 -20.13
N THR A 187 7.80 -1.54 -20.48
CA THR A 187 6.36 -1.72 -20.62
C THR A 187 6.18 -2.90 -21.56
N ARG A 188 5.62 -4.01 -21.08
CA ARG A 188 5.20 -5.09 -21.97
C ARG A 188 4.21 -4.47 -22.94
N SER A 189 4.67 -4.22 -24.17
CA SER A 189 3.77 -3.98 -25.29
C SER A 189 2.85 -5.20 -25.40
N ARG A 190 1.56 -4.96 -25.28
CA ARG A 190 0.52 -5.96 -25.55
C ARG A 190 0.60 -6.42 -27.00
#